data_c38bb126aa8f74ed597326a586084f94
#
_entry.id   c38bb126aa8f74ed597326a586084f94
#
_cell.length_a   1.000
_cell.length_b   1.000
_cell.length_c   1.000
_cell.angle_alpha   90.00
_cell.angle_beta   90.00
_cell.angle_gamma   90.00
#
_symmetry.space_group_name_H-M   'P 1'
#
loop_
_entity.id
_entity.type
_entity.pdbx_description
1 polymer ?
#
loop_
_entity_poly.entity_id
_entity_poly.type
_entity_poly.pdbx_seq_one_letter_code
_entity_poly.pdbx_strand_id
1 'polypeptide(L)'
;MAVVLAIIVFAANQILRNRGEETTASDQNYREQLQMSEINSGWKNITNEDVKRFWAADRDFSEQNVKEQFTGSVVNRDTLQFFRFMDRLFGDAEDLDDAFEKAELYLSSVLPPAQARQMLELYKTYVDYQIYMQENMEDWSITGSTREALDNLARIREYRRSVFGEENADLIFGASEKADEYDIRRRMILADNSMFGFEKERRLAILNEMMWGSETMPYEDNLTSYARYQEKLNLYGRDLSEARSGSEKEAILEKIRRETFTPEELQRLDDTRRHAAYQAQVLDEYYAREKDIRNSRMNQEMKDSLIRDLQNQMFGAQADAFRRQEAITRGLEDALEKTSQDADGARKRFQHLSPEEAVDELNEMMREQQREAAREQ
;
A
#
# COMPACT_ATOMS: atom_id res chain seq x y z
N MET A 1 13.90 2.02 -50.23
CA MET A 1 13.69 1.48 -48.86
C MET A 1 14.71 1.97 -47.84
N ALA A 2 16.01 1.98 -48.14
CA ALA A 2 17.04 2.45 -47.19
C ALA A 2 16.94 3.91 -46.73
N VAL A 3 16.49 4.82 -47.59
CA VAL A 3 16.35 6.26 -47.26
C VAL A 3 15.18 6.52 -46.33
N VAL A 4 14.07 5.78 -46.45
CA VAL A 4 12.90 5.92 -45.58
C VAL A 4 13.21 5.40 -44.16
N LEU A 5 14.00 4.32 -44.05
CA LEU A 5 14.46 3.79 -42.76
C LEU A 5 15.41 4.78 -42.06
N ALA A 6 16.31 5.42 -42.78
CA ALA A 6 17.22 6.42 -42.22
C ALA A 6 16.48 7.69 -41.72
N ILE A 7 15.42 8.11 -42.38
CA ILE A 7 14.61 9.26 -41.96
C ILE A 7 13.80 8.91 -40.69
N ILE A 8 13.27 7.68 -40.57
CA ILE A 8 12.54 7.23 -39.40
C ILE A 8 13.47 7.11 -38.18
N VAL A 9 14.68 6.58 -38.38
CA VAL A 9 15.68 6.46 -37.30
C VAL A 9 16.19 7.84 -36.86
N PHE A 10 16.37 8.77 -37.81
CA PHE A 10 16.79 10.14 -37.48
C PHE A 10 15.68 10.90 -36.74
N ALA A 11 14.41 10.80 -37.18
CA ALA A 11 13.28 11.39 -36.48
C ALA A 11 13.06 10.80 -35.09
N ALA A 12 13.20 9.49 -34.93
CA ALA A 12 13.13 8.83 -33.62
C ALA A 12 14.25 9.28 -32.69
N ASN A 13 15.49 9.41 -33.20
CA ASN A 13 16.62 9.91 -32.40
C ASN A 13 16.47 11.41 -32.04
N GLN A 14 15.91 12.23 -32.91
CA GLN A 14 15.60 13.63 -32.59
C GLN A 14 14.51 13.75 -31.53
N ILE A 15 13.45 12.92 -31.61
CA ILE A 15 12.38 12.89 -30.59
C ILE A 15 12.94 12.41 -29.25
N LEU A 16 13.79 11.41 -29.23
CA LEU A 16 14.44 10.92 -28.00
C LEU A 16 15.41 11.96 -27.41
N ARG A 17 16.14 12.68 -28.26
CA ARG A 17 17.05 13.75 -27.84
C ARG A 17 16.30 14.95 -27.27
N ASN A 18 15.24 15.41 -27.93
CA ASN A 18 14.41 16.50 -27.44
C ASN A 18 13.69 16.13 -26.12
N ARG A 19 13.18 14.89 -26.01
CA ARG A 19 12.65 14.39 -24.73
C ARG A 19 13.71 14.33 -23.64
N GLY A 20 14.96 13.97 -23.97
CA GLY A 20 16.06 13.95 -23.02
C GLY A 20 16.44 15.35 -22.51
N GLU A 21 16.40 16.37 -23.38
CA GLU A 21 16.69 17.77 -23.02
C GLU A 21 15.54 18.40 -22.21
N GLU A 22 14.28 18.15 -22.56
CA GLU A 22 13.12 18.59 -21.77
C GLU A 22 13.07 17.94 -20.41
N THR A 23 13.43 16.64 -20.33
CA THR A 23 13.47 15.89 -19.05
C THR A 23 14.56 16.44 -18.13
N THR A 24 15.74 16.74 -18.65
CA THR A 24 16.84 17.33 -17.85
C THR A 24 16.50 18.72 -17.32
N ALA A 25 15.84 19.56 -18.11
CA ALA A 25 15.38 20.89 -17.68
C ALA A 25 14.27 20.77 -16.61
N SER A 26 13.35 19.82 -16.75
CA SER A 26 12.32 19.53 -15.75
C SER A 26 12.90 18.99 -14.44
N ASP A 27 13.93 18.12 -14.52
CA ASP A 27 14.61 17.58 -13.36
C ASP A 27 15.43 18.64 -12.62
N GLN A 28 16.08 19.52 -13.36
CA GLN A 28 16.82 20.64 -12.78
C GLN A 28 15.88 21.63 -12.08
N ASN A 29 14.74 21.95 -12.69
CA ASN A 29 13.71 22.77 -12.06
C ASN A 29 13.16 22.10 -10.78
N TYR A 30 12.93 20.79 -10.81
CA TYR A 30 12.47 20.06 -9.63
C TYR A 30 13.54 20.06 -8.51
N ARG A 31 14.83 19.88 -8.83
CA ARG A 31 15.93 20.02 -7.87
C ARG A 31 15.99 21.43 -7.26
N GLU A 32 15.84 22.47 -8.09
CA GLU A 32 15.81 23.85 -7.64
C GLU A 32 14.60 24.11 -6.72
N GLN A 33 13.43 23.61 -7.07
CA GLN A 33 12.24 23.69 -6.21
C GLN A 33 12.45 22.99 -4.85
N LEU A 34 13.09 21.82 -4.83
CA LEU A 34 13.44 21.13 -3.59
C LEU A 34 14.50 21.89 -2.79
N GLN A 35 15.49 22.51 -3.45
CA GLN A 35 16.53 23.31 -2.80
C GLN A 35 16.00 24.63 -2.20
N MET A 36 15.04 25.25 -2.87
CA MET A 36 14.38 26.48 -2.40
C MET A 36 13.32 26.21 -1.33
N SER A 37 12.82 24.99 -1.22
CA SER A 37 11.94 24.61 -0.13
C SER A 37 12.75 24.41 1.14
N GLU A 38 12.14 24.64 2.29
CA GLU A 38 12.75 24.56 3.63
C GLU A 38 13.34 23.18 4.00
N ILE A 39 13.27 22.17 3.11
CA ILE A 39 13.89 20.85 3.29
C ILE A 39 15.36 20.99 3.72
N ASN A 40 16.09 21.96 3.15
CA ASN A 40 17.51 22.12 3.41
C ASN A 40 17.85 22.92 4.69
N SER A 41 16.91 23.63 5.29
CA SER A 41 17.20 24.46 6.48
C SER A 41 16.95 23.73 7.80
N GLY A 42 15.97 22.81 7.85
CA GLY A 42 15.59 22.13 9.09
C GLY A 42 16.17 20.72 9.29
N TRP A 43 16.61 20.06 8.18
CA TRP A 43 16.97 18.63 8.23
C TRP A 43 18.47 18.36 8.24
N LYS A 44 19.31 19.40 8.23
CA LYS A 44 20.79 19.24 8.13
C LYS A 44 21.40 18.37 9.23
N ASN A 45 20.75 18.31 10.38
CA ASN A 45 21.19 17.55 11.53
C ASN A 45 20.42 16.25 11.75
N ILE A 46 19.48 15.90 10.85
CA ILE A 46 18.70 14.68 10.93
C ILE A 46 19.28 13.64 9.98
N THR A 47 19.91 12.62 10.53
CA THR A 47 20.51 11.53 9.77
C THR A 47 19.47 10.49 9.36
N ASN A 48 19.83 9.65 8.40
CA ASN A 48 19.00 8.51 8.03
C ASN A 48 18.85 7.52 9.18
N GLU A 49 19.89 7.40 10.00
CA GLU A 49 19.86 6.55 11.20
C GLU A 49 18.85 7.09 12.24
N ASP A 50 18.71 8.42 12.38
CA ASP A 50 17.67 9.00 13.24
C ASP A 50 16.27 8.60 12.77
N VAL A 51 16.02 8.59 11.45
CA VAL A 51 14.72 8.20 10.88
C VAL A 51 14.51 6.68 10.98
N LYS A 52 15.53 5.86 10.69
CA LYS A 52 15.47 4.41 10.92
C LYS A 52 15.14 4.10 12.36
N ARG A 53 15.82 4.79 13.27
CA ARG A 53 15.62 4.70 14.70
C ARG A 53 14.20 5.11 15.12
N PHE A 54 13.65 6.16 14.53
CA PHE A 54 12.26 6.58 14.75
C PHE A 54 11.23 5.53 14.28
N TRP A 55 11.47 4.85 13.16
CA TRP A 55 10.58 3.82 12.63
C TRP A 55 10.75 2.43 13.26
N ALA A 56 11.83 2.19 13.99
CA ALA A 56 12.01 0.91 14.67
C ALA A 56 10.88 0.69 15.69
N ALA A 57 10.05 -0.34 15.45
CA ALA A 57 8.84 -0.60 16.22
C ALA A 57 9.13 -1.08 17.66
N ASP A 58 10.24 -1.77 17.86
CA ASP A 58 10.59 -2.42 19.12
C ASP A 58 11.76 -1.68 19.80
N ARG A 59 11.44 -0.55 20.44
CA ARG A 59 12.38 0.11 21.35
C ARG A 59 12.28 -0.53 22.72
N ASP A 60 13.43 -1.00 23.19
CA ASP A 60 13.54 -1.48 24.56
C ASP A 60 13.74 -0.29 25.52
N PHE A 61 12.65 0.09 26.19
CA PHE A 61 12.62 1.05 27.30
C PHE A 61 12.61 0.34 28.66
N SER A 62 13.43 -0.73 28.79
CA SER A 62 13.74 -1.29 30.11
C SER A 62 14.37 -0.22 31.01
N GLU A 63 14.24 -0.39 32.34
CA GLU A 63 14.75 0.60 33.31
C GLU A 63 16.21 0.95 33.08
N GLN A 64 17.05 -0.04 32.76
CA GLN A 64 18.46 0.18 32.49
C GLN A 64 18.66 1.03 31.23
N ASN A 65 17.96 0.74 30.15
CA ASN A 65 18.07 1.47 28.90
C ASN A 65 17.56 2.91 29.03
N VAL A 66 16.46 3.13 29.74
CA VAL A 66 15.94 4.47 30.06
C VAL A 66 16.99 5.28 30.82
N LYS A 67 17.60 4.67 31.84
CA LYS A 67 18.65 5.31 32.60
C LYS A 67 19.86 5.69 31.75
N GLU A 68 20.34 4.78 30.91
CA GLU A 68 21.48 5.04 30.03
C GLU A 68 21.19 6.13 29.00
N GLN A 69 19.98 6.12 28.41
CA GLN A 69 19.59 7.05 27.35
C GLN A 69 19.33 8.48 27.86
N PHE A 70 18.76 8.64 29.07
CA PHE A 70 18.23 9.92 29.54
C PHE A 70 18.99 10.52 30.75
N THR A 71 20.00 9.85 31.31
CA THR A 71 20.80 10.41 32.41
C THR A 71 21.60 11.64 31.97
N GLY A 72 22.11 11.66 30.72
CA GLY A 72 22.88 12.79 30.20
C GLY A 72 22.03 13.97 29.76
N SER A 73 20.91 13.70 29.11
CA SER A 73 19.92 14.68 28.64
C SER A 73 18.57 14.03 28.51
N VAL A 74 17.52 14.69 28.99
CA VAL A 74 16.14 14.24 28.82
C VAL A 74 15.58 14.55 27.42
N VAL A 75 16.26 15.42 26.66
CA VAL A 75 15.91 15.75 25.27
C VAL A 75 16.95 15.14 24.35
N ASN A 76 16.50 14.18 23.54
CA ASN A 76 17.31 13.54 22.51
C ASN A 76 16.40 12.91 21.43
N ARG A 77 16.98 12.17 20.46
CA ARG A 77 16.24 11.55 19.35
C ARG A 77 15.27 10.46 19.78
N ASP A 78 15.36 9.93 20.98
CA ASP A 78 14.51 8.86 21.51
C ASP A 78 13.34 9.39 22.36
N THR A 79 13.36 10.69 22.70
CA THR A 79 12.38 11.32 23.59
C THR A 79 10.93 11.14 23.12
N LEU A 80 10.66 11.32 21.82
CA LEU A 80 9.29 11.12 21.28
C LEU A 80 8.83 9.68 21.40
N GLN A 81 9.69 8.72 21.15
CA GLN A 81 9.33 7.29 21.28
C GLN A 81 9.14 6.91 22.74
N PHE A 82 9.91 7.51 23.64
CA PHE A 82 9.74 7.34 25.08
C PHE A 82 8.40 7.92 25.57
N PHE A 83 7.99 9.10 25.08
CA PHE A 83 6.66 9.63 25.39
C PHE A 83 5.54 8.70 24.93
N ARG A 84 5.63 8.18 23.70
CA ARG A 84 4.68 7.19 23.20
C ARG A 84 4.69 5.88 24.01
N PHE A 85 5.82 5.52 24.56
CA PHE A 85 5.91 4.39 25.49
C PHE A 85 5.18 4.72 26.80
N MET A 86 5.38 5.91 27.38
CA MET A 86 4.67 6.34 28.59
C MET A 86 3.16 6.46 28.36
N ASP A 87 2.71 6.99 27.22
CA ASP A 87 1.29 7.04 26.85
C ASP A 87 0.63 5.63 26.87
N ARG A 88 1.36 4.62 26.40
CA ARG A 88 0.87 3.23 26.46
C ARG A 88 0.96 2.63 27.86
N LEU A 89 2.00 2.96 28.61
CA LEU A 89 2.23 2.44 29.95
C LEU A 89 1.17 2.94 30.93
N PHE A 90 0.70 4.17 30.77
CA PHE A 90 -0.29 4.82 31.62
C PHE A 90 -1.66 4.97 30.96
N GLY A 91 -1.91 4.20 29.89
CA GLY A 91 -3.18 4.24 29.15
C GLY A 91 -4.39 3.75 29.95
N ASP A 92 -4.19 3.17 31.15
CA ASP A 92 -5.21 2.74 32.10
C ASP A 92 -5.48 3.77 33.23
N ALA A 93 -4.87 4.95 33.17
CA ALA A 93 -5.08 6.02 34.13
C ALA A 93 -6.54 6.52 34.08
N GLU A 94 -7.09 6.86 35.28
CA GLU A 94 -8.48 7.32 35.40
C GLU A 94 -8.67 8.73 34.80
N ASP A 95 -7.65 9.56 34.94
CA ASP A 95 -7.58 10.93 34.38
C ASP A 95 -6.11 11.36 34.18
N LEU A 96 -5.91 12.61 33.79
CA LEU A 96 -4.58 13.17 33.57
C LEU A 96 -3.75 13.31 34.85
N ASP A 97 -4.39 13.59 35.98
CA ASP A 97 -3.69 13.76 37.25
C ASP A 97 -3.16 12.40 37.71
N ASP A 98 -3.95 11.33 37.63
CA ASP A 98 -3.53 9.95 37.89
C ASP A 98 -2.41 9.51 36.93
N ALA A 99 -2.51 9.86 35.63
CA ALA A 99 -1.47 9.56 34.67
C ALA A 99 -0.13 10.25 35.02
N PHE A 100 -0.18 11.51 35.43
CA PHE A 100 1.03 12.24 35.83
C PHE A 100 1.62 11.74 37.17
N GLU A 101 0.79 11.33 38.12
CA GLU A 101 1.24 10.73 39.39
C GLU A 101 1.95 9.39 39.13
N LYS A 102 1.37 8.53 38.29
CA LYS A 102 2.01 7.28 37.83
C LYS A 102 3.32 7.53 37.08
N ALA A 103 3.35 8.52 36.19
CA ALA A 103 4.54 8.92 35.46
C ALA A 103 5.66 9.44 36.40
N GLU A 104 5.33 10.25 37.40
CA GLU A 104 6.28 10.75 38.39
C GLU A 104 6.91 9.61 39.20
N LEU A 105 6.09 8.67 39.66
CA LEU A 105 6.55 7.49 40.39
C LEU A 105 7.50 6.64 39.53
N TYR A 106 7.11 6.37 38.31
CA TYR A 106 7.92 5.61 37.35
C TYR A 106 9.26 6.31 37.06
N LEU A 107 9.22 7.58 36.66
CA LEU A 107 10.41 8.36 36.31
C LEU A 107 11.37 8.49 37.49
N SER A 108 10.83 8.65 38.72
CA SER A 108 11.64 8.72 39.97
C SER A 108 12.32 7.39 40.29
N SER A 109 11.77 6.27 39.82
CA SER A 109 12.38 4.95 40.01
C SER A 109 13.50 4.64 39.03
N VAL A 110 13.45 5.21 37.79
CA VAL A 110 14.37 4.85 36.70
C VAL A 110 15.42 5.93 36.39
N LEU A 111 15.17 7.20 36.76
CA LEU A 111 16.06 8.32 36.46
C LEU A 111 16.58 9.00 37.76
N PRO A 112 17.76 9.66 37.69
CA PRO A 112 18.20 10.54 38.77
C PRO A 112 17.19 11.66 39.04
N PRO A 113 17.07 12.18 40.27
CA PRO A 113 15.99 13.10 40.67
C PRO A 113 15.86 14.39 39.83
N ALA A 114 16.96 14.91 39.30
CA ALA A 114 16.94 16.10 38.44
C ALA A 114 16.36 15.78 37.06
N GLN A 115 16.81 14.68 36.44
CA GLN A 115 16.34 14.23 35.15
C GLN A 115 14.89 13.74 35.21
N ALA A 116 14.50 13.05 36.28
CA ALA A 116 13.11 12.61 36.48
C ALA A 116 12.15 13.79 36.47
N ARG A 117 12.45 14.85 37.20
CA ARG A 117 11.65 16.09 37.19
C ARG A 117 11.60 16.78 35.85
N GLN A 118 12.75 16.92 35.18
CA GLN A 118 12.82 17.53 33.85
C GLN A 118 12.03 16.72 32.83
N MET A 119 12.12 15.40 32.87
CA MET A 119 11.40 14.52 31.98
C MET A 119 9.88 14.59 32.24
N LEU A 120 9.46 14.65 33.49
CA LEU A 120 8.04 14.81 33.84
C LEU A 120 7.47 16.11 33.31
N GLU A 121 8.16 17.24 33.51
CA GLU A 121 7.69 18.53 32.99
C GLU A 121 7.66 18.56 31.46
N LEU A 122 8.65 17.95 30.82
CA LEU A 122 8.66 17.83 29.37
C LEU A 122 7.52 16.93 28.86
N TYR A 123 7.23 15.85 29.57
CA TYR A 123 6.11 14.96 29.25
C TYR A 123 4.75 15.63 29.42
N LYS A 124 4.55 16.42 30.50
CA LYS A 124 3.36 17.24 30.67
C LYS A 124 3.16 18.21 29.50
N THR A 125 4.23 18.91 29.13
CA THR A 125 4.22 19.81 27.97
C THR A 125 3.85 19.06 26.67
N TYR A 126 4.32 17.83 26.51
CA TYR A 126 3.97 16.98 25.37
C TYR A 126 2.50 16.55 25.36
N VAL A 127 1.95 16.20 26.52
CA VAL A 127 0.52 15.86 26.66
C VAL A 127 -0.37 17.08 26.36
N ASP A 128 -0.04 18.25 26.91
CA ASP A 128 -0.75 19.49 26.60
C ASP A 128 -0.68 19.83 25.11
N TYR A 129 0.49 19.65 24.49
CA TYR A 129 0.64 19.79 23.04
C TYR A 129 -0.26 18.80 22.26
N GLN A 130 -0.35 17.53 22.68
CA GLN A 130 -1.22 16.55 22.03
C GLN A 130 -2.70 16.91 22.14
N ILE A 131 -3.14 17.35 23.34
CA ILE A 131 -4.50 17.79 23.57
C ILE A 131 -4.84 18.97 22.65
N TYR A 132 -3.97 19.98 22.60
CA TYR A 132 -4.16 21.11 21.71
C TYR A 132 -4.24 20.71 20.23
N MET A 133 -3.36 19.80 19.79
CA MET A 133 -3.39 19.30 18.41
C MET A 133 -4.68 18.54 18.10
N GLN A 134 -5.21 17.78 19.06
CA GLN A 134 -6.46 17.05 18.91
C GLN A 134 -7.68 17.97 18.89
N GLU A 135 -7.74 18.96 19.76
CA GLU A 135 -8.82 19.93 19.81
C GLU A 135 -8.91 20.81 18.56
N ASN A 136 -7.76 21.03 17.90
CA ASN A 136 -7.65 21.84 16.69
C ASN A 136 -7.35 20.96 15.45
N MET A 137 -7.78 19.69 15.45
CA MET A 137 -7.43 18.72 14.40
C MET A 137 -7.87 19.14 12.99
N GLU A 138 -8.97 19.89 12.88
CA GLU A 138 -9.45 20.41 11.58
C GLU A 138 -8.45 21.41 10.98
N ASP A 139 -7.82 22.23 11.82
CA ASP A 139 -6.80 23.21 11.39
C ASP A 139 -5.45 22.58 11.01
N TRP A 140 -5.17 21.38 11.54
CA TRP A 140 -3.91 20.64 11.35
C TRP A 140 -4.04 19.44 10.40
N SER A 141 -5.26 19.23 9.86
CA SER A 141 -5.52 18.08 8.98
C SER A 141 -4.67 18.13 7.71
N ILE A 142 -3.94 17.06 7.46
CA ILE A 142 -3.15 16.86 6.22
C ILE A 142 -4.08 16.35 5.08
N THR A 143 -5.37 16.67 5.15
CA THR A 143 -6.36 16.36 4.12
C THR A 143 -6.46 17.52 3.14
N GLY A 144 -6.14 17.30 1.89
CA GLY A 144 -6.18 18.35 0.89
C GLY A 144 -5.19 18.13 -0.24
N SER A 145 -4.83 19.19 -0.96
CA SER A 145 -3.78 19.13 -1.95
C SER A 145 -2.42 18.88 -1.27
N THR A 146 -1.48 18.31 -2.00
CA THR A 146 -0.12 18.05 -1.46
C THR A 146 0.58 19.34 -1.01
N ARG A 147 0.26 20.48 -1.63
CA ARG A 147 0.79 21.77 -1.21
C ARG A 147 0.26 22.15 0.16
N GLU A 148 -1.04 22.00 0.39
CA GLU A 148 -1.66 22.24 1.70
C GLU A 148 -1.09 21.29 2.77
N ALA A 149 -0.81 20.05 2.42
CA ALA A 149 -0.17 19.10 3.33
C ALA A 149 1.24 19.54 3.76
N LEU A 150 2.05 20.06 2.84
CA LEU A 150 3.38 20.61 3.15
C LEU A 150 3.28 21.90 3.97
N ASP A 151 2.34 22.80 3.62
CA ASP A 151 2.11 24.04 4.36
C ASP A 151 1.64 23.74 5.81
N ASN A 152 0.77 22.75 5.99
CA ASN A 152 0.34 22.29 7.31
C ASN A 152 1.49 21.66 8.10
N LEU A 153 2.33 20.84 7.47
CA LEU A 153 3.51 20.28 8.12
C LEU A 153 4.47 21.38 8.58
N ALA A 154 4.68 22.43 7.78
CA ALA A 154 5.48 23.58 8.15
C ALA A 154 4.89 24.33 9.36
N ARG A 155 3.55 24.54 9.38
CA ARG A 155 2.84 25.17 10.53
C ARG A 155 2.95 24.32 11.80
N ILE A 156 2.80 23.00 11.70
CA ILE A 156 2.98 22.07 12.83
C ILE A 156 4.40 22.19 13.39
N ARG A 157 5.39 22.22 12.51
CA ARG A 157 6.80 22.39 12.90
C ARG A 157 7.02 23.70 13.66
N GLU A 158 6.50 24.80 13.14
CA GLU A 158 6.61 26.10 13.78
C GLU A 158 5.92 26.12 15.15
N TYR A 159 4.74 25.52 15.27
CA TYR A 159 4.06 25.38 16.54
C TYR A 159 4.87 24.55 17.55
N ARG A 160 5.42 23.39 17.14
CA ARG A 160 6.31 22.57 17.99
C ARG A 160 7.51 23.37 18.47
N ARG A 161 8.14 24.16 17.60
CA ARG A 161 9.25 25.05 17.99
C ARG A 161 8.83 26.13 18.97
N SER A 162 7.63 26.66 18.86
CA SER A 162 7.10 27.63 19.82
C SER A 162 6.84 27.02 21.21
N VAL A 163 6.43 25.74 21.26
CA VAL A 163 6.13 25.03 22.52
C VAL A 163 7.39 24.48 23.19
N PHE A 164 8.27 23.82 22.45
CA PHE A 164 9.42 23.09 23.00
C PHE A 164 10.75 23.86 22.89
N GLY A 165 10.78 24.97 22.15
CA GLY A 165 11.98 25.63 21.70
C GLY A 165 12.57 24.96 20.46
N GLU A 166 13.29 25.72 19.61
CA GLU A 166 13.75 25.28 18.30
C GLU A 166 14.63 24.04 18.38
N GLU A 167 15.67 24.06 19.22
CA GLU A 167 16.62 22.95 19.36
C GLU A 167 15.96 21.67 19.89
N ASN A 168 15.11 21.80 20.93
CA ASN A 168 14.41 20.66 21.50
C ASN A 168 13.40 20.06 20.52
N ALA A 169 12.62 20.93 19.84
CA ALA A 169 11.65 20.47 18.85
C ALA A 169 12.32 19.68 17.71
N ASP A 170 13.45 20.16 17.21
CA ASP A 170 14.22 19.47 16.16
C ASP A 170 14.81 18.13 16.66
N LEU A 171 15.20 18.05 17.93
CA LEU A 171 15.64 16.79 18.53
C LEU A 171 14.49 15.80 18.73
N ILE A 172 13.35 16.26 19.23
CA ILE A 172 12.19 15.40 19.55
C ILE A 172 11.46 14.96 18.28
N PHE A 173 11.13 15.90 17.39
CA PHE A 173 10.22 15.67 16.27
C PHE A 173 10.90 15.61 14.90
N GLY A 174 12.14 16.08 14.77
CA GLY A 174 12.77 16.24 13.48
C GLY A 174 12.82 14.97 12.62
N ALA A 175 13.06 13.81 13.23
CA ALA A 175 13.08 12.54 12.49
C ALA A 175 11.69 12.18 11.92
N SER A 176 10.61 12.37 12.71
CA SER A 176 9.24 12.13 12.22
C SER A 176 8.86 13.13 11.13
N GLU A 177 9.17 14.41 11.32
CA GLU A 177 8.86 15.46 10.35
C GLU A 177 9.57 15.23 9.00
N LYS A 178 10.86 14.84 9.04
CA LYS A 178 11.59 14.47 7.81
C LYS A 178 10.94 13.30 7.08
N ALA A 179 10.49 12.29 7.83
CA ALA A 179 9.79 11.15 7.28
C ALA A 179 8.44 11.55 6.67
N ASP A 180 7.65 12.35 7.38
CA ASP A 180 6.35 12.83 6.93
C ASP A 180 6.48 13.69 5.66
N GLU A 181 7.44 14.60 5.61
CA GLU A 181 7.69 15.44 4.43
C GLU A 181 8.06 14.58 3.21
N TYR A 182 8.97 13.60 3.40
CA TYR A 182 9.31 12.68 2.34
C TYR A 182 8.07 11.94 1.81
N ASP A 183 7.26 11.41 2.70
CA ASP A 183 6.07 10.63 2.34
C ASP A 183 5.02 11.48 1.60
N ILE A 184 4.82 12.74 2.01
CA ILE A 184 3.97 13.69 1.31
C ILE A 184 4.48 13.93 -0.11
N ARG A 185 5.77 14.24 -0.28
CA ARG A 185 6.38 14.51 -1.59
C ARG A 185 6.38 13.29 -2.50
N ARG A 186 6.66 12.12 -1.92
CA ARG A 186 6.60 10.85 -2.63
C ARG A 186 5.19 10.55 -3.16
N ARG A 187 4.17 10.70 -2.31
CA ARG A 187 2.76 10.53 -2.73
C ARG A 187 2.37 11.51 -3.84
N MET A 188 2.87 12.75 -3.80
CA MET A 188 2.67 13.73 -4.86
C MET A 188 3.18 13.23 -6.22
N ILE A 189 4.42 12.71 -6.25
CA ILE A 189 5.00 12.16 -7.48
C ILE A 189 4.18 10.97 -7.99
N LEU A 190 3.81 10.04 -7.09
CA LEU A 190 3.07 8.84 -7.46
C LEU A 190 1.66 9.16 -7.99
N ALA A 191 0.99 10.14 -7.39
CA ALA A 191 -0.37 10.55 -7.76
C ALA A 191 -0.45 11.38 -9.04
N ASP A 192 0.66 11.92 -9.53
CA ASP A 192 0.66 12.75 -10.75
C ASP A 192 0.43 11.90 -12.02
N ASN A 193 -0.81 11.90 -12.49
CA ASN A 193 -1.20 11.15 -13.68
C ASN A 193 -0.73 11.82 -15.01
N SER A 194 -0.12 13.01 -14.95
CA SER A 194 0.47 13.65 -16.13
C SER A 194 1.86 13.12 -16.48
N MET A 195 2.53 12.43 -15.54
CA MET A 195 3.87 11.87 -15.72
C MET A 195 3.83 10.41 -16.15
N PHE A 196 4.77 10.03 -17.03
CA PHE A 196 5.08 8.63 -17.31
C PHE A 196 5.91 8.00 -16.19
N GLY A 197 5.93 6.67 -16.13
CA GLY A 197 6.62 5.93 -15.08
C GLY A 197 8.09 6.28 -14.96
N PHE A 198 8.81 6.43 -16.07
CA PHE A 198 10.24 6.81 -16.06
C PHE A 198 10.48 8.23 -15.52
N GLU A 199 9.53 9.16 -15.73
CA GLU A 199 9.61 10.53 -15.19
C GLU A 199 9.41 10.52 -13.68
N LYS A 200 8.43 9.73 -13.21
CA LYS A 200 8.20 9.50 -11.78
C LYS A 200 9.42 8.86 -11.12
N GLU A 201 10.02 7.82 -11.72
CA GLU A 201 11.25 7.18 -11.21
C GLU A 201 12.39 8.19 -11.05
N ARG A 202 12.59 9.04 -12.04
CA ARG A 202 13.63 10.09 -11.96
C ARG A 202 13.36 11.09 -10.85
N ARG A 203 12.12 11.56 -10.69
CA ARG A 203 11.75 12.47 -9.61
C ARG A 203 11.89 11.83 -8.24
N LEU A 204 11.51 10.56 -8.10
CA LEU A 204 11.75 9.79 -6.87
C LEU A 204 13.24 9.63 -6.58
N ALA A 205 14.07 9.36 -7.59
CA ALA A 205 15.51 9.29 -7.44
C ALA A 205 16.11 10.62 -6.96
N ILE A 206 15.65 11.76 -7.52
CA ILE A 206 16.06 13.09 -7.08
C ILE A 206 15.61 13.35 -5.64
N LEU A 207 14.37 13.04 -5.30
CA LEU A 207 13.85 13.19 -3.94
C LEU A 207 14.67 12.37 -2.94
N ASN A 208 14.95 11.10 -3.28
CA ASN A 208 15.78 10.21 -2.46
C ASN A 208 17.19 10.77 -2.26
N GLU A 209 17.85 11.19 -3.35
CA GLU A 209 19.18 11.80 -3.28
C GLU A 209 19.20 13.04 -2.39
N MET A 210 18.20 13.91 -2.51
CA MET A 210 18.12 15.16 -1.75
C MET A 210 17.84 14.93 -0.27
N MET A 211 16.99 13.98 0.07
CA MET A 211 16.58 13.74 1.47
C MET A 211 17.44 12.70 2.20
N TRP A 212 17.94 11.69 1.48
CA TRP A 212 18.63 10.54 2.07
C TRP A 212 20.08 10.41 1.60
N GLY A 213 20.50 11.18 0.59
CA GLY A 213 21.84 11.07 -0.01
C GLY A 213 21.99 9.77 -0.82
N SER A 214 23.16 9.13 -0.69
CA SER A 214 23.46 7.86 -1.36
C SER A 214 22.97 6.62 -0.60
N GLU A 215 22.35 6.80 0.55
CA GLU A 215 21.84 5.69 1.34
C GLU A 215 20.46 5.24 0.82
N THR A 216 20.15 3.96 1.00
CA THR A 216 18.83 3.42 0.73
C THR A 216 17.81 4.03 1.70
N MET A 217 16.60 4.24 1.22
CA MET A 217 15.53 4.69 2.10
C MET A 217 15.31 3.73 3.27
N PRO A 218 15.12 4.27 4.48
CA PRO A 218 15.00 3.45 5.68
C PRO A 218 13.90 2.40 5.64
N TYR A 219 12.85 2.58 4.81
CA TYR A 219 11.73 1.62 4.77
C TYR A 219 11.76 0.68 3.56
N GLU A 220 12.53 0.98 2.50
CA GLU A 220 12.59 0.13 1.30
C GLU A 220 13.18 -1.26 1.57
N ASP A 221 14.06 -1.36 2.56
CA ASP A 221 14.69 -2.62 2.96
C ASP A 221 13.66 -3.66 3.46
N ASN A 222 12.49 -3.21 3.92
CA ASN A 222 11.43 -4.07 4.48
C ASN A 222 10.34 -4.44 3.46
N LEU A 223 10.38 -3.92 2.22
CA LEU A 223 9.38 -4.22 1.22
C LEU A 223 9.62 -5.60 0.60
N THR A 224 8.56 -6.43 0.56
CA THR A 224 8.59 -7.67 -0.22
C THR A 224 8.67 -7.39 -1.72
N SER A 225 9.19 -8.33 -2.51
CA SER A 225 9.21 -8.21 -3.98
C SER A 225 7.81 -7.95 -4.55
N TYR A 226 6.77 -8.54 -3.96
CA TYR A 226 5.39 -8.30 -4.36
C TYR A 226 4.93 -6.87 -4.06
N ALA A 227 5.25 -6.32 -2.89
CA ALA A 227 4.91 -4.94 -2.55
C ALA A 227 5.61 -3.95 -3.50
N ARG A 228 6.89 -4.15 -3.79
CA ARG A 228 7.64 -3.38 -4.80
C ARG A 228 7.03 -3.49 -6.20
N TYR A 229 6.57 -4.67 -6.58
CA TYR A 229 5.88 -4.89 -7.85
C TYR A 229 4.57 -4.09 -7.95
N GLN A 230 3.72 -4.13 -6.91
CA GLN A 230 2.49 -3.36 -6.87
C GLN A 230 2.74 -1.85 -6.95
N GLU A 231 3.76 -1.38 -6.25
CA GLU A 231 4.17 0.01 -6.29
C GLU A 231 4.62 0.44 -7.70
N LYS A 232 5.43 -0.38 -8.37
CA LYS A 232 5.84 -0.12 -9.76
C LYS A 232 4.67 -0.20 -10.75
N LEU A 233 3.71 -1.09 -10.56
CA LEU A 233 2.48 -1.08 -11.37
C LEU A 233 1.72 0.25 -11.27
N ASN A 234 1.58 0.79 -10.06
CA ASN A 234 0.96 2.09 -9.86
C ASN A 234 1.78 3.23 -10.49
N LEU A 235 3.10 3.16 -10.36
CA LEU A 235 4.02 4.14 -10.93
C LEU A 235 3.93 4.19 -12.46
N TYR A 236 3.85 3.03 -13.13
CA TYR A 236 3.70 2.89 -14.58
C TYR A 236 2.23 2.85 -15.05
N GLY A 237 1.27 3.27 -14.22
CA GLY A 237 -0.16 3.19 -14.53
C GLY A 237 -0.53 3.91 -15.82
N ARG A 238 0.05 5.10 -16.08
CA ARG A 238 -0.15 5.85 -17.32
C ARG A 238 0.40 5.10 -18.53
N ASP A 239 1.64 4.60 -18.46
CA ASP A 239 2.28 3.83 -19.54
C ASP A 239 1.44 2.60 -19.91
N LEU A 240 0.90 1.89 -18.89
CA LEU A 240 0.04 0.73 -19.08
C LEU A 240 -1.33 1.08 -19.68
N SER A 241 -1.88 2.25 -19.37
CA SER A 241 -3.17 2.71 -19.90
C SER A 241 -3.06 3.27 -21.33
N GLU A 242 -1.93 3.91 -21.68
CA GLU A 242 -1.67 4.50 -22.98
C GLU A 242 -0.94 3.54 -23.95
N ALA A 243 -0.63 2.30 -23.52
CA ALA A 243 0.00 1.29 -24.37
C ALA A 243 -0.86 1.00 -25.62
N ARG A 244 -0.25 1.13 -26.80
CA ARG A 244 -0.93 1.05 -28.11
C ARG A 244 -1.29 -0.37 -28.52
N SER A 245 -0.67 -1.36 -27.88
CA SER A 245 -0.89 -2.77 -28.19
C SER A 245 -0.71 -3.65 -26.94
N GLY A 246 -1.30 -4.86 -26.99
CA GLY A 246 -1.07 -5.87 -25.94
C GLY A 246 0.40 -6.24 -25.79
N SER A 247 1.16 -6.24 -26.88
CA SER A 247 2.61 -6.51 -26.87
C SER A 247 3.39 -5.41 -26.14
N GLU A 248 3.05 -4.14 -26.34
CA GLU A 248 3.66 -3.02 -25.62
C GLU A 248 3.35 -3.08 -24.14
N LYS A 249 2.09 -3.34 -23.79
CA LYS A 249 1.66 -3.52 -22.40
C LYS A 249 2.44 -4.67 -21.71
N GLU A 250 2.58 -5.80 -22.40
CA GLU A 250 3.33 -6.94 -21.84
C GLU A 250 4.83 -6.63 -21.71
N ALA A 251 5.42 -5.85 -22.61
CA ALA A 251 6.81 -5.41 -22.49
C ALA A 251 7.04 -4.54 -21.25
N ILE A 252 6.11 -3.63 -20.93
CA ILE A 252 6.15 -2.81 -19.71
C ILE A 252 6.04 -3.71 -18.47
N LEU A 253 5.07 -4.62 -18.45
CA LEU A 253 4.88 -5.54 -17.33
C LEU A 253 6.10 -6.44 -17.11
N GLU A 254 6.71 -6.92 -18.18
CA GLU A 254 7.92 -7.74 -18.12
C GLU A 254 9.12 -6.96 -17.59
N LYS A 255 9.28 -5.69 -18.00
CA LYS A 255 10.30 -4.79 -17.43
C LYS A 255 10.09 -4.67 -15.91
N ILE A 256 8.87 -4.35 -15.46
CA ILE A 256 8.55 -4.19 -14.04
C ILE A 256 8.87 -5.48 -13.26
N ARG A 257 8.50 -6.66 -13.79
CA ARG A 257 8.78 -7.95 -13.14
C ARG A 257 10.28 -8.17 -12.96
N ARG A 258 11.08 -7.96 -14.03
CA ARG A 258 12.54 -8.14 -13.97
C ARG A 258 13.24 -7.21 -12.99
N GLU A 259 12.70 -6.03 -12.78
CA GLU A 259 13.25 -5.04 -11.84
C GLU A 259 12.84 -5.29 -10.39
N THR A 260 11.78 -6.09 -10.15
CA THR A 260 11.22 -6.28 -8.81
C THR A 260 11.42 -7.67 -8.22
N PHE A 261 11.46 -8.70 -9.06
CA PHE A 261 11.57 -10.08 -8.60
C PHE A 261 12.99 -10.64 -8.82
N THR A 262 13.42 -11.51 -7.92
CA THR A 262 14.66 -12.27 -8.12
C THR A 262 14.49 -13.29 -9.26
N PRO A 263 15.60 -13.80 -9.85
CA PRO A 263 15.52 -14.83 -10.89
C PRO A 263 14.72 -16.07 -10.46
N GLU A 264 14.85 -16.49 -9.20
CA GLU A 264 14.13 -17.64 -8.63
C GLU A 264 12.63 -17.36 -8.49
N GLU A 265 12.25 -16.13 -8.10
CA GLU A 265 10.85 -15.71 -8.03
C GLU A 265 10.25 -15.62 -9.43
N LEU A 266 10.97 -15.08 -10.41
CA LEU A 266 10.54 -15.04 -11.81
C LEU A 266 10.31 -16.45 -12.37
N GLN A 267 11.21 -17.38 -12.09
CA GLN A 267 11.04 -18.77 -12.52
C GLN A 267 9.77 -19.40 -11.92
N ARG A 268 9.51 -19.20 -10.63
CA ARG A 268 8.26 -19.70 -9.98
C ARG A 268 7.01 -19.08 -10.60
N LEU A 269 7.03 -17.78 -10.90
CA LEU A 269 5.92 -17.10 -11.58
C LEU A 269 5.67 -17.68 -12.97
N ASP A 270 6.74 -17.96 -13.75
CA ASP A 270 6.63 -18.54 -15.08
C ASP A 270 6.16 -19.99 -15.03
N ASP A 271 6.61 -20.77 -14.05
CA ASP A 271 6.14 -22.14 -13.85
C ASP A 271 4.64 -22.16 -13.49
N THR A 272 4.22 -21.25 -12.59
CA THR A 272 2.81 -21.10 -12.21
C THR A 272 1.94 -20.70 -13.41
N ARG A 273 2.41 -19.77 -14.25
CA ARG A 273 1.73 -19.36 -15.49
C ARG A 273 1.61 -20.50 -16.50
N ARG A 274 2.70 -21.22 -16.72
CA ARG A 274 2.71 -22.39 -17.62
C ARG A 274 1.74 -23.45 -17.15
N HIS A 275 1.71 -23.70 -15.83
CA HIS A 275 0.76 -24.65 -15.23
C HIS A 275 -0.69 -24.20 -15.40
N ALA A 276 -0.98 -22.92 -15.11
CA ALA A 276 -2.32 -22.35 -15.29
C ALA A 276 -2.77 -22.37 -16.76
N ALA A 277 -1.87 -22.04 -17.71
CA ALA A 277 -2.16 -22.10 -19.14
C ALA A 277 -2.44 -23.54 -19.60
N TYR A 278 -1.66 -24.51 -19.13
CA TYR A 278 -1.89 -25.93 -19.40
C TYR A 278 -3.25 -26.39 -18.84
N GLN A 279 -3.59 -26.01 -17.60
CA GLN A 279 -4.90 -26.34 -17.03
C GLN A 279 -6.05 -25.71 -17.81
N ALA A 280 -5.91 -24.45 -18.23
CA ALA A 280 -6.91 -23.79 -19.07
C ALA A 280 -7.11 -24.54 -20.41
N GLN A 281 -6.02 -24.94 -21.06
CA GLN A 281 -6.08 -25.71 -22.30
C GLN A 281 -6.77 -27.08 -22.10
N VAL A 282 -6.48 -27.78 -21.01
CA VAL A 282 -7.13 -29.06 -20.68
C VAL A 282 -8.63 -28.87 -20.45
N LEU A 283 -9.01 -27.77 -19.78
CA LEU A 283 -10.43 -27.44 -19.57
C LEU A 283 -11.15 -27.09 -20.88
N ASP A 284 -10.53 -26.29 -21.74
CA ASP A 284 -11.08 -25.94 -23.06
C ASP A 284 -11.30 -27.20 -23.92
N GLU A 285 -10.32 -28.11 -23.93
CA GLU A 285 -10.43 -29.39 -24.65
C GLU A 285 -11.54 -30.27 -24.06
N TYR A 286 -11.66 -30.32 -22.74
CA TYR A 286 -12.73 -31.03 -22.05
C TYR A 286 -14.10 -30.48 -22.47
N TYR A 287 -14.33 -29.18 -22.34
CA TYR A 287 -15.63 -28.58 -22.66
C TYR A 287 -16.00 -28.71 -24.14
N ALA A 288 -15.01 -28.63 -25.04
CA ALA A 288 -15.23 -28.89 -26.47
C ALA A 288 -15.76 -30.32 -26.70
N ARG A 289 -15.08 -31.33 -26.13
CA ARG A 289 -15.49 -32.75 -26.25
C ARG A 289 -16.80 -33.03 -25.53
N GLU A 290 -17.03 -32.47 -24.35
CA GLU A 290 -18.32 -32.59 -23.65
C GLU A 290 -19.47 -32.05 -24.48
N LYS A 291 -19.28 -30.86 -25.10
CA LYS A 291 -20.27 -30.24 -25.98
C LYS A 291 -20.62 -31.16 -27.16
N ASP A 292 -19.63 -31.80 -27.77
CA ASP A 292 -19.85 -32.74 -28.87
C ASP A 292 -20.66 -33.97 -28.43
N ILE A 293 -20.38 -34.53 -27.24
CA ILE A 293 -21.12 -35.62 -26.65
C ILE A 293 -22.58 -35.20 -26.38
N ARG A 294 -22.79 -34.04 -25.75
CA ARG A 294 -24.13 -33.49 -25.43
C ARG A 294 -24.95 -33.24 -26.67
N ASN A 295 -24.35 -32.80 -27.76
CA ASN A 295 -24.99 -32.51 -29.04
C ASN A 295 -25.22 -33.77 -29.90
N SER A 296 -24.67 -34.91 -29.51
CA SER A 296 -24.85 -36.18 -30.25
C SER A 296 -26.30 -36.69 -30.19
N ARG A 297 -26.66 -37.59 -31.10
CA ARG A 297 -27.98 -38.22 -31.15
C ARG A 297 -28.18 -39.39 -30.17
N MET A 298 -27.24 -39.59 -29.23
CA MET A 298 -27.29 -40.64 -28.22
C MET A 298 -28.37 -40.35 -27.16
N ASN A 299 -28.83 -41.39 -26.47
CA ASN A 299 -29.72 -41.21 -25.32
C ASN A 299 -28.96 -40.60 -24.13
N GLN A 300 -29.68 -40.05 -23.16
CA GLN A 300 -29.09 -39.32 -22.04
C GLN A 300 -28.14 -40.18 -21.20
N GLU A 301 -28.54 -41.41 -20.90
CA GLU A 301 -27.73 -42.35 -20.09
C GLU A 301 -26.36 -42.64 -20.74
N MET A 302 -26.34 -42.82 -22.06
CA MET A 302 -25.10 -43.02 -22.81
C MET A 302 -24.21 -41.75 -22.83
N LYS A 303 -24.83 -40.56 -22.96
CA LYS A 303 -24.09 -39.28 -22.86
C LYS A 303 -23.44 -39.12 -21.50
N ASP A 304 -24.19 -39.37 -20.43
CA ASP A 304 -23.70 -39.22 -19.06
C ASP A 304 -22.57 -40.20 -18.76
N SER A 305 -22.64 -41.44 -19.29
CA SER A 305 -21.56 -42.39 -19.19
C SER A 305 -20.29 -41.91 -19.92
N LEU A 306 -20.44 -41.47 -21.18
CA LEU A 306 -19.32 -40.97 -21.97
C LEU A 306 -18.67 -39.71 -21.36
N ILE A 307 -19.46 -38.80 -20.81
CA ILE A 307 -18.95 -37.61 -20.11
C ILE A 307 -18.15 -38.03 -18.85
N ARG A 308 -18.66 -39.01 -18.11
CA ARG A 308 -17.99 -39.54 -16.92
C ARG A 308 -16.66 -40.20 -17.27
N ASP A 309 -16.62 -40.97 -18.38
CA ASP A 309 -15.39 -41.59 -18.89
C ASP A 309 -14.39 -40.53 -19.39
N LEU A 310 -14.86 -39.50 -20.08
CA LEU A 310 -14.04 -38.37 -20.51
C LEU A 310 -13.43 -37.65 -19.32
N GLN A 311 -14.19 -37.38 -18.25
CA GLN A 311 -13.70 -36.78 -17.02
C GLN A 311 -12.64 -37.64 -16.35
N ASN A 312 -12.85 -38.95 -16.25
CA ASN A 312 -11.86 -39.90 -15.72
C ASN A 312 -10.58 -39.92 -16.56
N GLN A 313 -10.71 -39.91 -17.89
CA GLN A 313 -9.57 -39.88 -18.80
C GLN A 313 -8.75 -38.59 -18.69
N MET A 314 -9.41 -37.43 -18.61
CA MET A 314 -8.75 -36.13 -18.64
C MET A 314 -8.22 -35.68 -17.26
N PHE A 315 -8.94 -35.99 -16.19
CA PHE A 315 -8.61 -35.50 -14.84
C PHE A 315 -8.08 -36.61 -13.91
N GLY A 316 -8.14 -37.87 -14.30
CA GLY A 316 -7.58 -38.99 -13.54
C GLY A 316 -8.04 -39.02 -12.08
N ALA A 317 -7.10 -39.01 -11.14
CA ALA A 317 -7.42 -39.03 -9.70
C ALA A 317 -8.20 -37.78 -9.22
N GLN A 318 -8.20 -36.70 -9.99
CA GLN A 318 -8.93 -35.45 -9.66
C GLN A 318 -10.36 -35.41 -10.23
N ALA A 319 -10.76 -36.42 -11.02
CA ALA A 319 -12.06 -36.43 -11.70
C ALA A 319 -13.27 -36.27 -10.74
N ASP A 320 -13.20 -36.89 -9.55
CA ASP A 320 -14.28 -36.78 -8.55
C ASP A 320 -14.35 -35.36 -7.94
N ALA A 321 -13.20 -34.72 -7.72
CA ALA A 321 -13.15 -33.34 -7.23
C ALA A 321 -13.66 -32.38 -8.31
N PHE A 322 -13.28 -32.60 -9.56
CA PHE A 322 -13.77 -31.85 -10.71
C PHE A 322 -15.29 -31.94 -10.87
N ARG A 323 -15.88 -33.14 -10.79
CA ARG A 323 -17.32 -33.34 -10.83
C ARG A 323 -18.09 -32.59 -9.74
N ARG A 324 -17.56 -32.61 -8.50
CA ARG A 324 -18.18 -31.85 -7.41
C ARG A 324 -18.13 -30.35 -7.67
N GLN A 325 -16.97 -29.85 -8.14
CA GLN A 325 -16.81 -28.43 -8.46
C GLN A 325 -17.73 -28.00 -9.61
N GLU A 326 -17.83 -28.84 -10.66
CA GLU A 326 -18.69 -28.57 -11.81
C GLU A 326 -20.18 -28.57 -11.42
N ALA A 327 -20.60 -29.48 -10.53
CA ALA A 327 -21.97 -29.51 -10.02
C ALA A 327 -22.33 -28.25 -9.22
N ILE A 328 -21.40 -27.74 -8.40
CA ILE A 328 -21.55 -26.47 -7.66
C ILE A 328 -21.65 -25.30 -8.64
N THR A 329 -20.78 -25.23 -9.64
CA THR A 329 -20.76 -24.15 -10.63
C THR A 329 -22.05 -24.10 -11.43
N ARG A 330 -22.53 -25.26 -11.91
CA ARG A 330 -23.83 -25.34 -12.63
C ARG A 330 -25.01 -24.98 -11.73
N GLY A 331 -25.02 -25.42 -10.47
CA GLY A 331 -26.03 -25.03 -9.51
C GLY A 331 -26.08 -23.51 -9.27
N LEU A 332 -24.91 -22.85 -9.23
CA LEU A 332 -24.84 -21.40 -9.16
C LEU A 332 -25.29 -20.70 -10.44
N GLU A 333 -24.96 -21.24 -11.62
CA GLU A 333 -25.40 -20.72 -12.92
C GLU A 333 -26.93 -20.83 -13.05
N ASP A 334 -27.52 -21.99 -12.70
CA ASP A 334 -28.97 -22.21 -12.70
C ASP A 334 -29.68 -21.25 -11.71
N ALA A 335 -29.10 -21.01 -10.54
CA ALA A 335 -29.65 -20.07 -9.56
C ALA A 335 -29.57 -18.61 -10.07
N LEU A 336 -28.46 -18.23 -10.70
CA LEU A 336 -28.30 -16.90 -11.31
C LEU A 336 -29.26 -16.71 -12.50
N GLU A 337 -29.46 -17.73 -13.32
CA GLU A 337 -30.38 -17.67 -14.46
C GLU A 337 -31.85 -17.53 -13.98
N LYS A 338 -32.24 -18.28 -12.97
CA LYS A 338 -33.56 -18.14 -12.32
C LYS A 338 -33.76 -16.75 -11.71
N THR A 339 -32.72 -16.23 -11.06
CA THR A 339 -32.73 -14.87 -10.46
C THR A 339 -32.76 -13.77 -11.52
N SER A 340 -32.09 -13.98 -12.66
CA SER A 340 -32.11 -13.02 -13.79
C SER A 340 -33.45 -13.00 -14.54
N GLN A 341 -34.14 -14.11 -14.61
CA GLN A 341 -35.51 -14.18 -15.19
C GLN A 341 -36.54 -13.48 -14.29
N ASP A 342 -36.25 -13.38 -12.97
CA ASP A 342 -37.07 -12.62 -12.01
C ASP A 342 -36.49 -11.22 -11.72
N ALA A 343 -35.65 -10.72 -12.62
CA ALA A 343 -34.88 -9.46 -12.43
C ALA A 343 -35.78 -8.21 -12.23
N ASP A 344 -36.99 -8.22 -12.75
CA ASP A 344 -37.98 -7.14 -12.51
C ASP A 344 -38.59 -7.22 -11.10
N GLY A 345 -38.77 -8.41 -10.56
CA GLY A 345 -39.21 -8.64 -9.17
C GLY A 345 -38.09 -8.27 -8.18
N ALA A 346 -36.88 -8.72 -8.44
CA ALA A 346 -35.71 -8.41 -7.63
C ALA A 346 -35.40 -6.89 -7.63
N ARG A 347 -35.43 -6.24 -8.80
CA ARG A 347 -35.19 -4.80 -8.89
C ARG A 347 -36.19 -3.98 -8.06
N LYS A 348 -37.43 -4.37 -8.01
CA LYS A 348 -38.48 -3.73 -7.19
C LYS A 348 -38.29 -3.99 -5.70
N ARG A 349 -37.75 -5.16 -5.31
CA ARG A 349 -37.47 -5.52 -3.91
C ARG A 349 -36.31 -4.74 -3.33
N PHE A 350 -35.24 -4.53 -4.12
CA PHE A 350 -34.02 -3.86 -3.68
C PHE A 350 -34.02 -2.33 -3.88
N GLN A 351 -34.96 -1.79 -4.66
CA GLN A 351 -35.01 -0.35 -4.99
C GLN A 351 -35.24 0.59 -3.79
N HIS A 352 -35.70 0.08 -2.66
CA HIS A 352 -36.05 0.85 -1.47
C HIS A 352 -35.19 0.54 -0.23
N LEU A 353 -34.19 -0.36 -0.39
CA LEU A 353 -33.35 -0.78 0.72
C LEU A 353 -32.02 0.00 0.74
N SER A 354 -31.53 0.29 1.95
CA SER A 354 -30.17 0.75 2.15
C SER A 354 -29.16 -0.37 1.77
N PRO A 355 -27.86 -0.06 1.54
CA PRO A 355 -26.87 -1.08 1.22
C PRO A 355 -26.75 -2.20 2.27
N GLU A 356 -26.98 -1.91 3.55
CA GLU A 356 -26.95 -2.89 4.64
C GLU A 356 -28.19 -3.78 4.62
N GLU A 357 -29.37 -3.22 4.46
CA GLU A 357 -30.63 -3.95 4.32
C GLU A 357 -30.66 -4.83 3.05
N ALA A 358 -30.05 -4.37 1.96
CA ALA A 358 -29.93 -5.15 0.73
C ALA A 358 -29.05 -6.39 0.90
N VAL A 359 -27.99 -6.32 1.71
CA VAL A 359 -27.13 -7.46 2.05
C VAL A 359 -27.86 -8.46 2.93
N ASP A 360 -28.65 -8.00 3.90
CA ASP A 360 -29.44 -8.86 4.79
C ASP A 360 -30.55 -9.58 4.02
N GLU A 361 -31.27 -8.90 3.14
CA GLU A 361 -32.31 -9.47 2.27
C GLU A 361 -31.73 -10.52 1.32
N LEU A 362 -30.53 -10.26 0.74
CA LEU A 362 -29.83 -11.21 -0.12
C LEU A 362 -29.43 -12.48 0.66
N ASN A 363 -28.94 -12.32 1.87
CA ASN A 363 -28.58 -13.43 2.75
C ASN A 363 -29.82 -14.27 3.16
N GLU A 364 -30.98 -13.64 3.34
CA GLU A 364 -32.22 -14.32 3.67
C GLU A 364 -32.79 -15.12 2.47
N MET A 365 -32.74 -14.54 1.28
CA MET A 365 -33.08 -15.23 0.03
C MET A 365 -32.19 -16.46 -0.22
N MET A 366 -30.89 -16.35 0.02
CA MET A 366 -29.97 -17.50 -0.11
C MET A 366 -30.29 -18.60 0.90
N ARG A 367 -30.69 -18.26 2.12
CA ARG A 367 -31.10 -19.23 3.15
C ARG A 367 -32.44 -19.90 2.81
N GLU A 368 -33.37 -19.16 2.23
CA GLU A 368 -34.66 -19.74 1.76
C GLU A 368 -34.46 -20.73 0.62
N GLN A 369 -33.63 -20.38 -0.37
CA GLN A 369 -33.29 -21.29 -1.47
C GLN A 369 -32.61 -22.57 -0.99
N GLN A 370 -31.67 -22.45 0.00
CA GLN A 370 -31.05 -23.62 0.62
C GLN A 370 -32.08 -24.52 1.37
N ARG A 371 -33.08 -23.91 2.02
CA ARG A 371 -34.14 -24.65 2.71
C ARG A 371 -35.11 -25.32 1.73
N GLU A 372 -35.44 -24.71 0.59
CA GLU A 372 -36.25 -25.30 -0.46
C GLU A 372 -35.52 -26.47 -1.14
N ALA A 373 -34.25 -26.28 -1.50
CA ALA A 373 -33.44 -27.36 -2.06
C ALA A 373 -33.25 -28.55 -1.09
N ALA A 374 -33.26 -28.32 0.22
CA ALA A 374 -33.21 -29.37 1.24
C ALA A 374 -34.56 -30.05 1.49
N ARG A 375 -35.69 -29.48 1.03
CA ARG A 375 -37.04 -30.09 1.13
C ARG A 375 -37.42 -30.94 -0.10
N GLU A 376 -36.72 -30.71 -1.21
CA GLU A 376 -36.91 -31.47 -2.45
C GLU A 376 -36.01 -32.73 -2.55
N GLN A 377 -35.10 -32.92 -1.57
CA GLN A 377 -34.31 -34.14 -1.36
C GLN A 377 -34.92 -35.01 -0.25
#